data_92fd3821ba8f3324a522eedafb6eabd8
#
_entry.id   92fd3821ba8f3324a522eedafb6eabd8
#
_cell.length_a   1.000
_cell.length_b   1.000
_cell.length_c   1.000
_cell.angle_alpha   90.00
_cell.angle_beta   90.00
_cell.angle_gamma   90.00
#
_symmetry.space_group_name_H-M   'P 1'
#
loop_
_entity.id
_entity.type
_entity.pdbx_description
1 polymer ?
#
loop_
_entity_poly.entity_id
_entity_poly.type
_entity_poly.pdbx_seq_one_letter_code
_entity_poly.pdbx_strand_id
1 'polypeptide(L)'
;MHTSDEGFELIKKFEGCELEAYQCAAGVWTIGYGYTKDVKEGDVWSEEKADFMLWRELDDEYEHYINSLVTAPINQCQFDALVSWVYNLGPANLKVSTLLKKLNAGEYNEVPAQIKRWNKATVNGDRKVLPGLTRRREAEALMFEGKDWQHI
;
A
#
# COMPACT_ATOMS: atom_id res chain seq x y z
N MET A 1 9.22 -5.37 -12.55
CA MET A 1 8.42 -4.13 -12.71
C MET A 1 8.72 -3.19 -11.56
N HIS A 2 8.52 -1.91 -11.79
CA HIS A 2 8.71 -0.85 -10.80
C HIS A 2 7.45 0.00 -10.70
N THR A 3 7.26 0.63 -9.54
CA THR A 3 6.12 1.52 -9.30
C THR A 3 6.22 2.76 -10.18
N SER A 4 5.12 3.14 -10.82
CA SER A 4 5.04 4.37 -11.61
C SER A 4 4.75 5.59 -10.74
N ASP A 5 4.81 6.78 -11.33
CA ASP A 5 4.48 8.03 -10.63
C ASP A 5 3.06 8.00 -10.07
N GLU A 6 2.10 7.43 -10.80
CA GLU A 6 0.72 7.30 -10.31
C GLU A 6 0.61 6.39 -9.10
N GLY A 7 1.37 5.28 -9.09
CA GLY A 7 1.43 4.40 -7.93
C GLY A 7 1.98 5.12 -6.71
N PHE A 8 3.04 5.90 -6.89
CA PHE A 8 3.58 6.77 -5.84
C PHE A 8 2.53 7.75 -5.31
N GLU A 9 1.83 8.42 -6.21
CA GLU A 9 0.82 9.42 -5.82
C GLU A 9 -0.30 8.80 -5.00
N LEU A 10 -0.76 7.60 -5.36
CA LEU A 10 -1.79 6.91 -4.60
C LEU A 10 -1.29 6.57 -3.19
N ILE A 11 -0.10 5.98 -3.06
CA ILE A 11 0.47 5.63 -1.77
C ILE A 11 0.64 6.88 -0.90
N LYS A 12 1.22 7.94 -1.45
CA LYS A 12 1.43 9.20 -0.74
C LYS A 12 0.12 9.79 -0.24
N LYS A 13 -0.93 9.76 -1.07
CA LYS A 13 -2.25 10.29 -0.71
C LYS A 13 -2.83 9.61 0.54
N PHE A 14 -2.72 8.30 0.62
CA PHE A 14 -3.34 7.55 1.71
C PHE A 14 -2.44 7.38 2.93
N GLU A 15 -1.12 7.38 2.76
CA GLU A 15 -0.21 7.31 3.90
C GLU A 15 -0.07 8.64 4.64
N GLY A 16 -0.15 9.75 3.91
CA GLY A 16 0.14 11.06 4.47
C GLY A 16 1.63 11.25 4.77
N CYS A 17 2.08 12.50 4.86
CA CYS A 17 3.48 12.82 5.09
C CYS A 17 3.66 13.57 6.40
N GLU A 18 4.49 13.04 7.29
CA GLU A 18 4.91 13.71 8.51
C GLU A 18 6.41 13.98 8.45
N LEU A 19 6.79 15.25 8.46
CA LEU A 19 8.20 15.65 8.34
C LEU A 19 8.95 15.66 9.66
N GLU A 20 8.25 15.52 10.78
CA GLU A 20 8.83 15.38 12.12
C GLU A 20 8.43 14.04 12.71
N ALA A 21 9.38 13.34 13.32
CA ALA A 21 9.14 12.04 13.91
C ALA A 21 8.05 12.10 14.98
N TYR A 22 7.14 11.14 14.94
CA TYR A 22 6.04 10.99 15.91
C TYR A 22 5.90 9.51 16.27
N GLN A 23 5.26 9.26 17.40
CA GLN A 23 4.91 7.89 17.78
C GLN A 23 3.54 7.54 17.22
N CYS A 24 3.44 6.44 16.47
CA CYS A 24 2.15 5.92 16.01
C CYS A 24 1.37 5.32 17.19
N ALA A 25 0.14 4.86 16.93
CA ALA A 25 -0.73 4.27 17.95
C ALA A 25 -0.07 3.09 18.70
N ALA A 26 0.85 2.38 18.05
CA ALA A 26 1.60 1.28 18.66
C ALA A 26 2.85 1.74 19.41
N GLY A 27 3.10 3.05 19.50
CA GLY A 27 4.27 3.60 20.18
C GLY A 27 5.57 3.56 19.39
N VAL A 28 5.51 3.26 18.10
CA VAL A 28 6.68 3.19 17.23
C VAL A 28 6.98 4.56 16.64
N TRP A 29 8.23 5.00 16.73
CA TRP A 29 8.68 6.25 16.11
C TRP A 29 8.61 6.14 14.59
N THR A 30 7.91 7.08 13.97
CA THR A 30 7.54 7.05 12.56
C THR A 30 7.80 8.41 11.93
N ILE A 31 8.19 8.45 10.66
CA ILE A 31 8.44 9.69 9.92
C ILE A 31 8.17 9.48 8.42
N GLY A 32 7.96 10.56 7.69
CA GLY A 32 7.70 10.51 6.25
C GLY A 32 6.36 9.86 5.94
N TYR A 33 6.36 8.89 5.07
CA TYR A 33 5.17 8.13 4.67
C TYR A 33 5.08 6.79 5.41
N GLY A 34 5.19 6.83 6.72
CA GLY A 34 5.10 5.62 7.53
C GLY A 34 6.42 4.88 7.74
N TYR A 35 7.55 5.56 7.53
CA TYR A 35 8.87 4.97 7.70
C TYR A 35 9.20 4.80 9.18
N THR A 36 9.69 3.61 9.58
CA THR A 36 9.91 3.28 11.00
C THR A 36 11.33 2.79 11.34
N LYS A 37 12.21 2.62 10.34
CA LYS A 37 13.55 2.05 10.57
C LYS A 37 14.49 3.11 11.14
N ASP A 38 15.03 2.85 12.34
CA ASP A 38 15.98 3.74 13.01
C ASP A 38 15.50 5.17 13.22
N VAL A 39 14.18 5.35 13.38
CA VAL A 39 13.57 6.66 13.61
C VAL A 39 13.58 6.96 15.10
N LYS A 40 13.98 8.19 15.45
CA LYS A 40 14.12 8.66 16.84
C LYS A 40 13.34 9.93 17.05
N GLU A 41 12.97 10.20 18.30
CA GLU A 41 12.42 11.48 18.69
C GLU A 41 13.32 12.62 18.24
N GLY A 42 12.73 13.66 17.65
CA GLY A 42 13.46 14.82 17.17
C GLY A 42 13.97 14.73 15.74
N ASP A 43 13.84 13.57 15.07
CA ASP A 43 14.20 13.44 13.67
C ASP A 43 13.30 14.32 12.80
N VAL A 44 13.90 15.03 11.85
CA VAL A 44 13.21 15.91 10.91
C VAL A 44 13.71 15.60 9.51
N TRP A 45 12.75 15.41 8.59
CA TRP A 45 13.05 15.20 7.17
C TRP A 45 12.51 16.35 6.32
N SER A 46 13.16 16.60 5.20
CA SER A 46 12.57 17.38 4.12
C SER A 46 11.53 16.54 3.37
N GLU A 47 10.65 17.19 2.65
CA GLU A 47 9.68 16.49 1.77
C GLU A 47 10.41 15.65 0.72
N GLU A 48 11.50 16.19 0.16
CA GLU A 48 12.33 15.46 -0.81
C GLU A 48 12.89 14.17 -0.22
N LYS A 49 13.36 14.22 1.02
CA LYS A 49 13.86 13.03 1.70
C LYS A 49 12.74 12.02 1.96
N ALA A 50 11.57 12.49 2.37
CA ALA A 50 10.40 11.61 2.57
C ALA A 50 10.04 10.87 1.28
N ASP A 51 9.99 11.58 0.16
CA ASP A 51 9.72 10.98 -1.16
C ASP A 51 10.79 9.97 -1.56
N PHE A 52 12.06 10.31 -1.36
CA PHE A 52 13.17 9.41 -1.67
C PHE A 52 13.12 8.13 -0.82
N MET A 53 12.83 8.25 0.46
CA MET A 53 12.78 7.10 1.35
C MET A 53 11.59 6.19 1.04
N LEU A 54 10.46 6.74 0.61
CA LEU A 54 9.35 5.94 0.13
C LEU A 54 9.76 5.16 -1.13
N TRP A 55 10.33 5.86 -2.11
CA TRP A 55 10.83 5.23 -3.33
C TRP A 55 11.77 4.08 -3.01
N ARG A 56 12.70 4.31 -2.09
CA ARG A 56 13.70 3.33 -1.71
C ARG A 56 13.08 2.10 -1.03
N GLU A 57 12.12 2.29 -0.13
CA GLU A 57 11.42 1.17 0.50
C GLU A 57 10.65 0.32 -0.53
N LEU A 58 10.01 0.97 -1.48
CA LEU A 58 9.28 0.26 -2.53
C LEU A 58 10.26 -0.55 -3.40
N ASP A 59 11.36 0.06 -3.81
CA ASP A 59 12.38 -0.58 -4.64
C ASP A 59 13.08 -1.73 -3.91
N ASP A 60 13.45 -1.53 -2.66
CA ASP A 60 14.22 -2.51 -1.88
C ASP A 60 13.36 -3.69 -1.39
N GLU A 61 12.08 -3.49 -1.17
CA GLU A 61 11.24 -4.47 -0.47
C GLU A 61 9.91 -4.76 -1.16
N TYR A 62 9.02 -3.78 -1.25
CA TYR A 62 7.62 -4.04 -1.60
C TYR A 62 7.40 -4.45 -3.05
N GLU A 63 8.14 -3.88 -3.98
CA GLU A 63 8.07 -4.29 -5.38
C GLU A 63 8.53 -5.74 -5.57
N HIS A 64 9.49 -6.18 -4.78
CA HIS A 64 9.96 -7.57 -4.82
C HIS A 64 8.89 -8.57 -4.42
N TYR A 65 8.04 -8.23 -3.45
CA TYR A 65 6.95 -9.11 -3.06
C TYR A 65 5.98 -9.34 -4.22
N ILE A 66 5.62 -8.28 -4.95
CA ILE A 66 4.73 -8.41 -6.09
C ILE A 66 5.42 -9.16 -7.23
N ASN A 67 6.65 -8.79 -7.55
CA ASN A 67 7.40 -9.43 -8.63
C ASN A 67 7.64 -10.94 -8.39
N SER A 68 7.73 -11.37 -7.13
CA SER A 68 7.98 -12.78 -6.80
C SER A 68 6.70 -13.60 -6.57
N LEU A 69 5.64 -13.01 -6.01
CA LEU A 69 4.43 -13.72 -5.65
C LEU A 69 3.41 -13.78 -6.80
N VAL A 70 3.37 -12.77 -7.64
CA VAL A 70 2.44 -12.73 -8.78
C VAL A 70 3.10 -13.43 -9.97
N THR A 71 2.47 -14.52 -10.43
CA THR A 71 2.95 -15.32 -11.56
C THR A 71 2.19 -15.03 -12.85
N ALA A 72 0.97 -14.46 -12.75
CA ALA A 72 0.19 -14.07 -13.91
C ALA A 72 0.74 -12.77 -14.51
N PRO A 73 0.65 -12.57 -15.84
CA PRO A 73 1.03 -11.31 -16.46
C PRO A 73 0.15 -10.15 -15.96
N ILE A 74 0.77 -9.05 -15.56
CA ILE A 74 0.06 -7.85 -15.10
C ILE A 74 0.62 -6.61 -15.81
N ASN A 75 -0.23 -5.59 -15.96
CA ASN A 75 0.17 -4.30 -16.51
C ASN A 75 0.60 -3.34 -15.39
N GLN A 76 1.01 -2.14 -15.77
CA GLN A 76 1.52 -1.14 -14.82
C GLN A 76 0.47 -0.72 -13.77
N CYS A 77 -0.77 -0.48 -14.19
CA CYS A 77 -1.83 -0.09 -13.27
C CYS A 77 -2.11 -1.18 -12.24
N GLN A 78 -2.12 -2.41 -12.67
CA GLN A 78 -2.33 -3.56 -11.80
C GLN A 78 -1.17 -3.72 -10.81
N PHE A 79 0.05 -3.57 -11.30
CA PHE A 79 1.25 -3.61 -10.47
C PHE A 79 1.20 -2.52 -9.39
N ASP A 80 0.94 -1.28 -9.77
CA ASP A 80 0.89 -0.15 -8.85
C ASP A 80 -0.18 -0.35 -7.76
N ALA A 81 -1.35 -0.83 -8.13
CA ALA A 81 -2.42 -1.11 -7.18
C ALA A 81 -2.00 -2.16 -6.14
N LEU A 82 -1.32 -3.21 -6.61
CA LEU A 82 -0.85 -4.29 -5.73
C LEU A 82 0.29 -3.83 -4.82
N VAL A 83 1.18 -2.97 -5.29
CA VAL A 83 2.24 -2.39 -4.46
C VAL A 83 1.63 -1.56 -3.33
N SER A 84 0.62 -0.72 -3.63
CA SER A 84 -0.09 0.04 -2.60
C SER A 84 -0.75 -0.88 -1.59
N TRP A 85 -1.40 -1.94 -2.06
CA TRP A 85 -2.07 -2.91 -1.21
C TRP A 85 -1.08 -3.60 -0.25
N VAL A 86 0.02 -4.11 -0.78
CA VAL A 86 1.02 -4.83 0.03
C VAL A 86 1.80 -3.90 0.94
N TYR A 87 2.02 -2.65 0.54
CA TYR A 87 2.64 -1.64 1.40
C TYR A 87 1.82 -1.41 2.67
N ASN A 88 0.50 -1.38 2.54
CA ASN A 88 -0.41 -1.17 3.66
C ASN A 88 -0.63 -2.45 4.49
N LEU A 89 -0.80 -3.59 3.84
CA LEU A 89 -1.28 -4.82 4.49
C LEU A 89 -0.20 -5.88 4.71
N GLY A 90 0.94 -5.75 4.06
CA GLY A 90 2.07 -6.65 4.23
C GLY A 90 2.04 -7.90 3.36
N PRO A 91 3.21 -8.53 3.16
CA PRO A 91 3.35 -9.70 2.28
C PRO A 91 2.70 -10.97 2.83
N ALA A 92 2.62 -11.12 4.16
CA ALA A 92 2.01 -12.30 4.76
C ALA A 92 0.52 -12.38 4.41
N ASN A 93 -0.18 -11.24 4.45
CA ASN A 93 -1.57 -11.17 4.04
C ASN A 93 -1.75 -11.47 2.56
N LEU A 94 -0.86 -10.97 1.71
CA LEU A 94 -0.91 -11.25 0.29
C LEU A 94 -0.77 -12.75 0.00
N LYS A 95 0.19 -13.42 0.64
CA LYS A 95 0.46 -14.84 0.43
C LYS A 95 -0.75 -15.73 0.69
N VAL A 96 -1.55 -15.41 1.71
CA VAL A 96 -2.71 -16.22 2.11
C VAL A 96 -4.02 -15.72 1.50
N SER A 97 -3.99 -14.64 0.72
CA SER A 97 -5.19 -13.99 0.20
C SER A 97 -5.84 -14.76 -0.94
N THR A 98 -7.16 -14.71 -0.99
CA THR A 98 -7.92 -15.14 -2.17
C THR A 98 -7.59 -14.26 -3.38
N LEU A 99 -7.26 -12.99 -3.13
CA LEU A 99 -6.80 -12.05 -4.16
C LEU A 99 -5.66 -12.66 -4.99
N LEU A 100 -4.62 -13.12 -4.33
CA LEU A 100 -3.44 -13.69 -5.02
C LEU A 100 -3.81 -14.95 -5.80
N LYS A 101 -4.63 -15.81 -5.21
CA LYS A 101 -5.10 -17.02 -5.89
C LYS A 101 -5.86 -16.69 -7.17
N LYS A 102 -6.80 -15.76 -7.10
CA LYS A 102 -7.59 -15.33 -8.26
C LYS A 102 -6.72 -14.72 -9.34
N LEU A 103 -5.81 -13.83 -8.93
CA LEU A 103 -4.90 -13.17 -9.87
C LEU A 103 -4.02 -14.19 -10.59
N ASN A 104 -3.39 -15.11 -9.87
CA ASN A 104 -2.49 -16.09 -10.45
C ASN A 104 -3.23 -17.13 -11.29
N ALA A 105 -4.53 -17.31 -11.09
CA ALA A 105 -5.38 -18.11 -11.94
C ALA A 105 -5.85 -17.39 -13.21
N GLY A 106 -5.47 -16.11 -13.37
CA GLY A 106 -5.87 -15.31 -14.52
C GLY A 106 -7.27 -14.72 -14.42
N GLU A 107 -7.86 -14.73 -13.23
CA GLU A 107 -9.22 -14.23 -13.00
C GLU A 107 -9.19 -12.73 -12.64
N TYR A 108 -8.66 -11.92 -13.55
CA TYR A 108 -8.43 -10.48 -13.32
C TYR A 108 -9.70 -9.72 -12.96
N ASN A 109 -10.84 -10.09 -13.53
CA ASN A 109 -12.11 -9.39 -13.26
C ASN A 109 -12.60 -9.55 -11.83
N GLU A 110 -12.10 -10.54 -11.10
CA GLU A 110 -12.48 -10.77 -9.72
C GLU A 110 -11.56 -10.08 -8.72
N VAL A 111 -10.40 -9.61 -9.16
CA VAL A 111 -9.39 -9.01 -8.28
C VAL A 111 -9.86 -7.71 -7.61
N PRO A 112 -10.53 -6.77 -8.30
CA PRO A 112 -11.00 -5.55 -7.64
C PRO A 112 -11.90 -5.81 -6.44
N ALA A 113 -12.82 -6.75 -6.53
CA ALA A 113 -13.69 -7.13 -5.40
C ALA A 113 -12.86 -7.73 -4.25
N GLN A 114 -11.84 -8.51 -4.55
CA GLN A 114 -10.95 -9.08 -3.53
C GLN A 114 -10.11 -7.99 -2.85
N ILE A 115 -9.65 -6.99 -3.58
CA ILE A 115 -8.95 -5.84 -3.01
C ILE A 115 -9.84 -5.16 -1.95
N LYS A 116 -11.10 -4.89 -2.28
CA LYS A 116 -12.03 -4.17 -1.42
C LYS A 116 -12.38 -4.89 -0.12
N ARG A 117 -12.20 -6.19 -0.05
CA ARG A 117 -12.50 -6.96 1.17
C ARG A 117 -11.59 -6.62 2.34
N TRP A 118 -10.43 -6.01 2.09
CA TRP A 118 -9.41 -5.73 3.10
C TRP A 118 -9.55 -4.30 3.66
N ASN A 119 -10.72 -3.98 4.18
CA ASN A 119 -11.06 -2.66 4.71
C ASN A 119 -11.33 -2.65 6.21
N LYS A 120 -10.89 -3.70 6.91
CA LYS A 120 -11.10 -3.83 8.36
C LYS A 120 -9.77 -3.79 9.09
N ALA A 121 -9.81 -3.25 10.31
CA ALA A 121 -8.70 -3.33 11.26
C ALA A 121 -9.24 -3.63 12.65
N THR A 122 -8.37 -4.11 13.53
CA THR A 122 -8.72 -4.35 14.93
C THR A 122 -8.64 -3.04 15.71
N VAL A 123 -9.77 -2.64 16.30
CA VAL A 123 -9.89 -1.44 17.13
C VAL A 123 -10.46 -1.87 18.48
N ASN A 124 -9.70 -1.67 19.55
CA ASN A 124 -10.10 -2.08 20.90
C ASN A 124 -10.53 -3.55 20.99
N GLY A 125 -9.80 -4.44 20.28
CA GLY A 125 -10.08 -5.86 20.27
C GLY A 125 -11.12 -6.33 19.26
N ASP A 126 -11.83 -5.41 18.60
CA ASP A 126 -12.89 -5.73 17.64
C ASP A 126 -12.43 -5.43 16.19
N ARG A 127 -12.76 -6.34 15.28
CA ARG A 127 -12.55 -6.13 13.83
C ARG A 127 -13.65 -5.20 13.31
N LYS A 128 -13.26 -4.04 12.79
CA LYS A 128 -14.20 -3.02 12.30
C LYS A 128 -13.81 -2.55 10.92
N VAL A 129 -14.81 -2.24 10.11
CA VAL A 129 -14.63 -1.50 8.86
C VAL A 129 -14.20 -0.08 9.19
N LEU A 130 -13.09 0.38 8.59
CA LEU A 130 -12.61 1.76 8.75
C LEU A 130 -12.84 2.53 7.45
N PRO A 131 -13.47 3.72 7.52
CA PRO A 131 -13.74 4.53 6.32
C PRO A 131 -12.50 4.85 5.51
N GLY A 132 -11.37 5.13 6.17
CA GLY A 132 -10.10 5.38 5.48
C GLY A 132 -9.59 4.17 4.70
N LEU A 133 -9.72 2.97 5.27
CA LEU A 133 -9.35 1.74 4.59
C LEU A 133 -10.29 1.43 3.42
N THR A 134 -11.58 1.66 3.59
CA THR A 134 -12.56 1.51 2.51
C THR A 134 -12.20 2.40 1.33
N ARG A 135 -11.89 3.67 1.58
CA ARG A 135 -11.49 4.62 0.53
C ARG A 135 -10.22 4.17 -0.18
N ARG A 136 -9.21 3.76 0.58
CA ARG A 136 -7.95 3.30 -0.02
C ARG A 136 -8.16 2.07 -0.89
N ARG A 137 -8.93 1.10 -0.42
CA ARG A 137 -9.25 -0.10 -1.20
C ARG A 137 -10.02 0.23 -2.47
N GLU A 138 -10.95 1.19 -2.40
CA GLU A 138 -11.67 1.65 -3.60
C GLU A 138 -10.72 2.27 -4.63
N ALA A 139 -9.80 3.12 -4.19
CA ALA A 139 -8.80 3.73 -5.07
C ALA A 139 -7.89 2.68 -5.70
N GLU A 140 -7.42 1.71 -4.91
CA GLU A 140 -6.59 0.62 -5.43
C GLU A 140 -7.34 -0.24 -6.44
N ALA A 141 -8.60 -0.54 -6.19
CA ALA A 141 -9.44 -1.30 -7.11
C ALA A 141 -9.65 -0.57 -8.44
N LEU A 142 -9.92 0.74 -8.37
CA LEU A 142 -10.04 1.57 -9.57
C LEU A 142 -8.73 1.62 -10.36
N MET A 143 -7.60 1.80 -9.68
CA MET A 143 -6.29 1.79 -10.32
C MET A 143 -6.01 0.45 -10.98
N PHE A 144 -6.34 -0.65 -10.33
CA PHE A 144 -6.19 -1.99 -10.90
C PHE A 144 -6.97 -2.13 -12.23
N GLU A 145 -8.16 -1.52 -12.29
CA GLU A 145 -9.00 -1.52 -13.47
C GLU A 145 -8.57 -0.50 -14.53
N GLY A 146 -7.55 0.30 -14.27
CA GLY A 146 -7.12 1.39 -15.16
C GLY A 146 -8.05 2.59 -15.18
N LYS A 147 -8.84 2.77 -14.13
CA LYS A 147 -9.81 3.86 -14.01
C LYS A 147 -9.28 4.98 -13.14
N ASP A 148 -9.92 6.17 -13.23
CA ASP A 148 -9.57 7.32 -12.40
C ASP A 148 -9.88 7.02 -10.93
N TRP A 149 -8.88 7.20 -10.07
CA TRP A 149 -8.96 6.97 -8.63
C TRP A 149 -8.77 8.26 -7.83
N GLN A 150 -8.37 9.34 -8.46
CA GLN A 150 -7.91 10.57 -7.78
C GLN A 150 -9.04 11.27 -7.02
N HIS A 151 -10.27 11.05 -7.40
CA HIS A 151 -11.45 11.63 -6.72
C HIS A 151 -11.81 10.92 -5.42
N ILE A 152 -11.22 9.79 -5.15
CA ILE A 152 -11.43 9.08 -3.89
C ILE A 152 -10.57 9.74 -2.81
#